data_0405aed63812d0c4b0a438d547eb10e3
#
_entry.id   0405aed63812d0c4b0a438d547eb10e3
#
_cell.length_a   1.000
_cell.length_b   1.000
_cell.length_c   1.000
_cell.angle_alpha   90.00
_cell.angle_beta   90.00
_cell.angle_gamma   90.00
#
_symmetry.space_group_name_H-M   'P 1'
#
loop_
_entity.id
_entity.type
_entity.pdbx_description
1 polymer ?
#
loop_
_entity_poly.entity_id
_entity_poly.type
_entity_poly.pdbx_seq_one_letter_code
_entity_poly.pdbx_strand_id
1 'polypeptide(L)'
;LDVVLGFESVLNPPAHLQRQYLFSDSMACVVRQGHPLISKPPSLEEFVAVPHMLISRTGSNIGIIDQKLTELGLERRIKLIVPHFLSAPLIVAKTDMILSLPYRIAEQFMKFAPLSIFPVPIDLPEYDLCMIWHPLRDKDPAHQWLRDKITAICRNI
;
A
#
# COMPACT_ATOMS: atom_id res chain seq x y z
N LEU A 1 7.09 -18.18 -14.07
CA LEU A 1 6.36 -17.62 -12.93
C LEU A 1 4.98 -18.28 -12.89
N ASP A 2 4.62 -18.92 -11.78
CA ASP A 2 3.39 -19.71 -11.71
C ASP A 2 2.18 -18.84 -11.32
N VAL A 3 2.34 -17.99 -10.32
CA VAL A 3 1.29 -17.08 -9.84
C VAL A 3 1.90 -15.74 -9.42
N VAL A 4 1.15 -14.67 -9.62
CA VAL A 4 1.46 -13.31 -9.16
C VAL A 4 0.36 -12.85 -8.21
N LEU A 5 0.75 -12.27 -7.08
CA LEU A 5 -0.14 -11.54 -6.19
C LEU A 5 0.20 -10.06 -6.29
N GLY A 6 -0.80 -9.22 -6.49
CA GLY A 6 -0.58 -7.77 -6.53
C GLY A 6 -1.85 -6.99 -6.80
N PHE A 7 -1.73 -5.68 -6.63
CA PHE A 7 -2.83 -4.77 -6.91
C PHE A 7 -3.05 -4.66 -8.42
N GLU A 8 -4.28 -4.92 -8.87
CA GLU A 8 -4.62 -4.99 -10.29
C GLU A 8 -4.28 -3.68 -11.02
N SER A 9 -4.61 -2.55 -10.42
CA SER A 9 -4.33 -1.22 -10.96
C SER A 9 -2.84 -0.91 -11.16
N VAL A 10 -1.97 -1.53 -10.35
CA VAL A 10 -0.50 -1.35 -10.42
C VAL A 10 0.12 -2.32 -11.42
N LEU A 11 -0.38 -3.56 -11.46
CA LEU A 11 0.16 -4.62 -12.33
C LEU A 11 -0.29 -4.47 -13.78
N ASN A 12 -1.49 -3.92 -14.00
CA ASN A 12 -2.12 -3.80 -15.31
C ASN A 12 -1.91 -5.05 -16.20
N PRO A 13 -2.38 -6.23 -15.74
CA PRO A 13 -2.04 -7.49 -16.38
C PRO A 13 -2.65 -7.60 -17.76
N PRO A 14 -1.95 -8.21 -18.75
CA PRO A 14 -2.49 -8.51 -20.06
C PRO A 14 -3.84 -9.25 -20.00
N ALA A 15 -4.76 -8.94 -20.89
CA ALA A 15 -6.13 -9.46 -20.88
C ALA A 15 -6.22 -10.99 -21.00
N HIS A 16 -5.22 -11.66 -21.57
CA HIS A 16 -5.20 -13.12 -21.71
C HIS A 16 -4.85 -13.87 -20.43
N LEU A 17 -4.37 -13.19 -19.38
CA LEU A 17 -4.08 -13.82 -18.10
C LEU A 17 -5.35 -14.01 -17.29
N GLN A 18 -5.44 -15.14 -16.60
CA GLN A 18 -6.50 -15.39 -15.61
C GLN A 18 -6.28 -14.54 -14.38
N ARG A 19 -7.37 -14.09 -13.77
CA ARG A 19 -7.32 -13.28 -12.56
C ARG A 19 -8.42 -13.68 -11.61
N GLN A 20 -8.12 -13.62 -10.33
CA GLN A 20 -9.06 -13.83 -9.25
C GLN A 20 -8.88 -12.74 -8.21
N TYR A 21 -9.97 -12.06 -7.89
CA TYR A 21 -10.04 -11.11 -6.77
C TYR A 21 -9.81 -11.85 -5.45
N LEU A 22 -9.04 -11.23 -4.56
CA LEU A 22 -8.76 -11.74 -3.22
C LEU A 22 -9.39 -10.86 -2.13
N PHE A 23 -9.05 -9.59 -2.10
CA PHE A 23 -9.63 -8.58 -1.20
C PHE A 23 -9.30 -7.16 -1.66
N SER A 24 -10.07 -6.18 -1.16
CA SER A 24 -9.76 -4.76 -1.33
C SER A 24 -9.00 -4.23 -0.12
N ASP A 25 -8.14 -3.24 -0.35
CA ASP A 25 -7.43 -2.51 0.69
C ASP A 25 -7.46 -1.01 0.38
N SER A 26 -7.26 -0.18 1.39
CA SER A 26 -7.22 1.28 1.28
C SER A 26 -5.85 1.80 1.71
N MET A 27 -5.53 3.06 1.36
CA MET A 27 -4.31 3.71 1.87
C MET A 27 -4.52 4.25 3.28
N ALA A 28 -3.49 4.06 4.09
CA ALA A 28 -3.40 4.63 5.42
C ALA A 28 -2.27 5.65 5.52
N CYS A 29 -2.46 6.65 6.36
CA CYS A 29 -1.44 7.59 6.82
C CYS A 29 -0.83 7.06 8.11
N VAL A 30 0.48 6.80 8.13
CA VAL A 30 1.21 6.24 9.25
C VAL A 30 2.27 7.22 9.73
N VAL A 31 2.28 7.47 11.03
CA VAL A 31 3.28 8.29 11.71
C VAL A 31 3.77 7.58 12.97
N ARG A 32 4.90 8.02 13.54
CA ARG A 32 5.33 7.51 14.84
C ARG A 32 4.33 7.89 15.95
N GLN A 33 4.22 7.08 17.00
CA GLN A 33 3.50 7.47 18.21
C GLN A 33 4.13 8.73 18.81
N GLY A 34 3.27 9.64 19.28
CA GLY A 34 3.72 10.94 19.80
C GLY A 34 4.32 11.86 18.73
N HIS A 35 3.86 11.75 17.48
CA HIS A 35 4.25 12.71 16.44
C HIS A 35 3.90 14.15 16.84
N PRO A 36 4.81 15.14 16.68
CA PRO A 36 4.63 16.48 17.24
C PRO A 36 3.47 17.26 16.61
N LEU A 37 3.14 16.97 15.37
CA LEU A 37 2.11 17.71 14.60
C LEU A 37 0.87 16.86 14.30
N ILE A 38 0.96 15.52 14.34
CA ILE A 38 -0.14 14.63 13.95
C ILE A 38 -0.47 13.69 15.12
N SER A 39 -1.46 14.07 15.92
CA SER A 39 -1.98 13.28 17.05
C SER A 39 -3.41 12.78 16.84
N LYS A 40 -4.05 13.18 15.76
CA LYS A 40 -5.42 12.83 15.31
C LYS A 40 -5.41 12.70 13.79
N PRO A 41 -6.50 12.26 13.14
CA PRO A 41 -6.60 12.27 11.68
C PRO A 41 -6.23 13.66 11.13
N PRO A 42 -5.19 13.77 10.26
CA PRO A 42 -4.73 15.06 9.77
C PRO A 42 -5.72 15.70 8.81
N SER A 43 -5.79 17.03 8.82
CA SER A 43 -6.39 17.77 7.70
C SER A 43 -5.51 17.65 6.45
N LEU A 44 -6.03 18.05 5.30
CA LEU A 44 -5.26 18.03 4.04
C LEU A 44 -4.05 18.97 4.12
N GLU A 45 -4.22 20.15 4.73
CA GLU A 45 -3.15 21.12 4.95
C GLU A 45 -2.05 20.56 5.88
N GLU A 46 -2.44 19.93 6.99
CA GLU A 46 -1.51 19.28 7.92
C GLU A 46 -0.75 18.14 7.22
N PHE A 47 -1.44 17.36 6.40
CA PHE A 47 -0.86 16.24 5.65
C PHE A 47 0.22 16.69 4.66
N VAL A 48 -0.02 17.75 3.88
CA VAL A 48 0.96 18.23 2.88
C VAL A 48 2.11 19.03 3.52
N ALA A 49 1.90 19.62 4.69
CA ALA A 49 2.92 20.41 5.38
C ALA A 49 4.04 19.56 5.99
N VAL A 50 3.74 18.32 6.40
CA VAL A 50 4.70 17.39 7.02
C VAL A 50 5.54 16.71 5.93
N PRO A 51 6.84 16.42 6.16
CA PRO A 51 7.64 15.64 5.23
C PRO A 51 7.14 14.20 5.09
N HIS A 52 7.23 13.67 3.87
CA HIS A 52 6.79 12.30 3.56
C HIS A 52 7.96 11.37 3.24
N MET A 53 7.75 10.10 3.56
CA MET A 53 8.50 8.98 3.02
C MET A 53 7.65 8.28 1.96
N LEU A 54 8.27 7.90 0.86
CA LEU A 54 7.64 7.15 -0.23
C LEU A 54 8.31 5.79 -0.39
N ILE A 55 7.50 4.76 -0.54
CA ILE A 55 7.98 3.43 -0.96
C ILE A 55 7.89 3.39 -2.50
N SER A 56 9.04 3.27 -3.16
CA SER A 56 9.10 3.19 -4.63
C SER A 56 10.21 2.24 -5.07
N ARG A 57 9.85 1.21 -5.81
CA ARG A 57 10.81 0.23 -6.34
C ARG A 57 11.59 0.76 -7.55
N THR A 58 11.04 1.71 -8.26
CA THR A 58 11.63 2.30 -9.47
C THR A 58 12.40 3.59 -9.20
N GLY A 59 12.34 4.10 -7.96
CA GLY A 59 12.88 5.41 -7.61
C GLY A 59 12.01 6.58 -8.07
N SER A 60 10.85 6.32 -8.68
CA SER A 60 9.87 7.37 -8.98
C SER A 60 9.44 8.05 -7.68
N ASN A 61 9.34 9.37 -7.71
CA ASN A 61 8.81 10.20 -6.62
C ASN A 61 7.31 10.48 -6.76
N ILE A 62 6.63 9.84 -7.70
CA ILE A 62 5.21 10.03 -7.98
C ILE A 62 4.47 8.72 -7.70
N GLY A 63 3.51 8.77 -6.78
CA GLY A 63 2.56 7.71 -6.48
C GLY A 63 1.12 8.17 -6.68
N ILE A 64 0.15 7.32 -6.34
CA ILE A 64 -1.29 7.64 -6.48
C ILE A 64 -1.70 8.87 -5.66
N ILE A 65 -1.12 9.06 -4.49
CA ILE A 65 -1.37 10.25 -3.65
C ILE A 65 -0.86 11.52 -4.36
N ASP A 66 0.31 11.45 -4.99
CA ASP A 66 0.91 12.60 -5.67
C ASP A 66 0.07 13.01 -6.89
N GLN A 67 -0.44 12.04 -7.63
CA GLN A 67 -1.37 12.29 -8.73
C GLN A 67 -2.63 13.00 -8.24
N LYS A 68 -3.22 12.49 -7.13
CA LYS A 68 -4.44 13.09 -6.57
C LYS A 68 -4.21 14.47 -5.98
N LEU A 69 -3.08 14.70 -5.32
CA LEU A 69 -2.69 16.03 -4.84
C LEU A 69 -2.52 17.02 -5.99
N THR A 70 -1.91 16.58 -7.10
CA THR A 70 -1.75 17.43 -8.31
C THR A 70 -3.10 17.84 -8.88
N GLU A 71 -4.10 16.95 -8.92
CA GLU A 71 -5.49 17.29 -9.33
C GLU A 71 -6.11 18.37 -8.45
N LEU A 72 -5.71 18.43 -7.17
CA LEU A 72 -6.16 19.45 -6.20
C LEU A 72 -5.28 20.72 -6.20
N GLY A 73 -4.27 20.81 -7.08
CA GLY A 73 -3.32 21.93 -7.12
C GLY A 73 -2.35 21.93 -5.94
N LEU A 74 -2.13 20.78 -5.31
CA LEU A 74 -1.27 20.61 -4.13
C LEU A 74 -0.11 19.66 -4.45
N GLU A 75 0.92 19.74 -3.62
CA GLU A 75 2.05 18.81 -3.62
C GLU A 75 2.49 18.51 -2.19
N ARG A 76 3.08 17.35 -1.97
CA ARG A 76 3.71 16.98 -0.70
C ARG A 76 5.23 16.89 -0.89
N ARG A 77 5.95 17.15 0.17
CA ARG A 77 7.42 17.08 0.15
C ARG A 77 7.89 15.66 0.44
N ILE A 78 8.32 14.92 -0.59
CA ILE A 78 9.00 13.62 -0.42
C ILE A 78 10.43 13.87 0.05
N LYS A 79 10.75 13.49 1.28
CA LYS A 79 12.07 13.67 1.89
C LYS A 79 12.94 12.41 1.79
N LEU A 80 12.32 11.24 1.71
CA LEU A 80 13.02 9.96 1.62
C LEU A 80 12.24 9.00 0.73
N ILE A 81 12.96 8.30 -0.15
CA ILE A 81 12.42 7.20 -0.94
C ILE A 81 13.14 5.93 -0.53
N VAL A 82 12.38 4.87 -0.28
CA VAL A 82 12.91 3.54 0.06
C VAL A 82 12.31 2.48 -0.87
N PRO A 83 13.06 1.45 -1.26
CA PRO A 83 12.55 0.45 -2.21
C PRO A 83 11.74 -0.67 -1.54
N HIS A 84 11.76 -0.78 -0.21
CA HIS A 84 11.20 -1.93 0.50
C HIS A 84 10.19 -1.54 1.56
N PHE A 85 9.06 -2.25 1.59
CA PHE A 85 8.01 -2.07 2.59
C PHE A 85 8.48 -2.33 4.03
N LEU A 86 9.36 -3.33 4.24
CA LEU A 86 9.76 -3.74 5.58
C LEU A 86 10.60 -2.70 6.33
N SER A 87 11.43 -1.92 5.63
CA SER A 87 12.27 -0.89 6.27
C SER A 87 11.52 0.40 6.58
N ALA A 88 10.52 0.75 5.77
CA ALA A 88 9.84 2.03 5.83
C ALA A 88 9.18 2.32 7.20
N PRO A 89 8.37 1.43 7.78
CA PRO A 89 7.74 1.67 9.07
C PRO A 89 8.74 1.81 10.22
N LEU A 90 9.86 1.08 10.17
CA LEU A 90 10.92 1.16 11.19
C LEU A 90 11.64 2.52 11.17
N ILE A 91 11.79 3.11 9.99
CA ILE A 91 12.36 4.45 9.84
C ILE A 91 11.36 5.50 10.31
N VAL A 92 10.09 5.39 9.89
CA VAL A 92 9.03 6.32 10.30
C VAL A 92 8.83 6.32 11.80
N ALA A 93 8.91 5.17 12.47
CA ALA A 93 8.82 5.07 13.92
C ALA A 93 9.86 5.92 14.69
N LYS A 94 10.92 6.38 14.00
CA LYS A 94 12.03 7.17 14.57
C LYS A 94 12.16 8.56 13.93
N THR A 95 11.18 8.99 13.14
CA THR A 95 11.23 10.27 12.41
C THR A 95 9.89 10.98 12.47
N ASP A 96 9.87 12.25 12.11
CA ASP A 96 8.64 13.06 12.00
C ASP A 96 8.13 13.08 10.54
N MET A 97 8.28 11.97 9.82
CA MET A 97 7.75 11.82 8.47
C MET A 97 6.42 11.07 8.49
N ILE A 98 5.58 11.38 7.51
CA ILE A 98 4.40 10.58 7.17
C ILE A 98 4.81 9.49 6.18
N LEU A 99 4.34 8.27 6.41
CA LEU A 99 4.36 7.18 5.46
C LEU A 99 2.93 6.84 5.05
N SER A 100 2.68 6.75 3.77
CA SER A 100 1.41 6.23 3.26
C SER A 100 1.63 4.85 2.65
N LEU A 101 0.85 3.87 3.12
CA LEU A 101 0.92 2.48 2.66
C LEU A 101 -0.44 1.78 2.85
N PRO A 102 -0.66 0.58 2.26
CA PRO A 102 -1.89 -0.18 2.45
C PRO A 102 -2.22 -0.42 3.94
N TYR A 103 -3.49 -0.23 4.30
CA TYR A 103 -3.96 -0.26 5.69
C TYR A 103 -3.65 -1.59 6.38
N ARG A 104 -3.89 -2.72 5.72
CA ARG A 104 -3.61 -4.05 6.29
C ARG A 104 -2.13 -4.26 6.60
N ILE A 105 -1.25 -3.71 5.77
CA ILE A 105 0.21 -3.73 6.03
C ILE A 105 0.53 -2.84 7.23
N ALA A 106 -0.06 -1.65 7.32
CA ALA A 106 0.12 -0.74 8.44
C ALA A 106 -0.26 -1.38 9.77
N GLU A 107 -1.42 -2.06 9.83
CA GLU A 107 -1.86 -2.79 11.03
C GLU A 107 -0.86 -3.84 11.50
N GLN A 108 -0.24 -4.58 10.57
CA GLN A 108 0.77 -5.57 10.96
C GLN A 108 2.00 -4.90 11.58
N PHE A 109 2.43 -3.76 11.04
CA PHE A 109 3.59 -3.04 11.58
C PHE A 109 3.34 -2.42 12.96
N MET A 110 2.10 -2.05 13.30
CA MET A 110 1.77 -1.58 14.65
C MET A 110 2.04 -2.62 15.74
N LYS A 111 2.08 -3.90 15.40
CA LYS A 111 2.32 -4.98 16.38
C LYS A 111 3.77 -4.99 16.89
N PHE A 112 4.71 -4.36 16.20
CA PHE A 112 6.14 -4.37 16.52
C PHE A 112 6.87 -3.04 16.34
N ALA A 113 6.15 -1.98 15.99
CA ALA A 113 6.71 -0.62 15.93
C ALA A 113 5.73 0.39 16.54
N PRO A 114 6.22 1.41 17.28
CA PRO A 114 5.39 2.42 17.92
C PRO A 114 4.83 3.41 16.89
N LEU A 115 3.78 3.01 16.20
CA LEU A 115 3.12 3.74 15.13
C LEU A 115 1.68 4.11 15.48
N SER A 116 1.18 5.16 14.86
CA SER A 116 -0.23 5.55 14.82
C SER A 116 -0.71 5.53 13.38
N ILE A 117 -1.91 5.01 13.15
CA ILE A 117 -2.53 4.92 11.83
C ILE A 117 -3.73 5.86 11.79
N PHE A 118 -3.84 6.61 10.71
CA PHE A 118 -4.97 7.50 10.42
C PHE A 118 -5.43 7.32 8.97
N PRO A 119 -6.67 7.69 8.63
CA PRO A 119 -7.07 7.78 7.23
C PRO A 119 -6.23 8.83 6.50
N VAL A 120 -5.96 8.61 5.23
CA VAL A 120 -5.40 9.64 4.34
C VAL A 120 -6.48 10.68 4.08
N PRO A 121 -6.22 12.00 4.25
CA PRO A 121 -7.22 13.05 4.11
C PRO A 121 -7.52 13.42 2.64
N ILE A 122 -7.57 12.42 1.77
CA ILE A 122 -7.82 12.53 0.33
C ILE A 122 -8.71 11.36 -0.04
N ASP A 123 -9.71 11.60 -0.87
CA ASP A 123 -10.53 10.54 -1.43
C ASP A 123 -9.72 9.74 -2.45
N LEU A 124 -9.35 8.54 -2.09
CA LEU A 124 -8.59 7.59 -2.91
C LEU A 124 -9.46 6.35 -3.16
N PRO A 125 -9.39 5.77 -4.38
CA PRO A 125 -10.03 4.49 -4.63
C PRO A 125 -9.41 3.39 -3.78
N GLU A 126 -10.22 2.44 -3.37
CA GLU A 126 -9.70 1.16 -2.88
C GLU A 126 -8.95 0.44 -3.99
N TYR A 127 -7.98 -0.38 -3.62
CA TYR A 127 -7.29 -1.23 -4.59
C TYR A 127 -7.61 -2.68 -4.35
N ASP A 128 -7.89 -3.37 -5.44
CA ASP A 128 -8.15 -4.79 -5.42
C ASP A 128 -6.84 -5.57 -5.51
N LEU A 129 -6.55 -6.36 -4.48
CA LEU A 129 -5.50 -7.37 -4.56
C LEU A 129 -6.04 -8.56 -5.34
N CYS A 130 -5.33 -8.91 -6.39
CA CYS A 130 -5.68 -10.02 -7.26
C CYS A 130 -4.57 -11.06 -7.31
N MET A 131 -4.97 -12.29 -7.52
CA MET A 131 -4.12 -13.40 -7.92
C MET A 131 -4.21 -13.58 -9.42
N ILE A 132 -3.06 -13.64 -10.11
CA ILE A 132 -2.97 -13.65 -11.58
C ILE A 132 -2.09 -14.82 -12.00
N TRP A 133 -2.54 -15.58 -13.02
CA TRP A 133 -1.80 -16.71 -13.56
C TRP A 133 -2.05 -16.91 -15.06
N HIS A 134 -1.22 -17.73 -15.69
CA HIS A 134 -1.36 -18.05 -17.09
C HIS A 134 -2.42 -19.15 -17.33
N PRO A 135 -3.30 -19.05 -18.35
CA PRO A 135 -4.36 -20.04 -18.63
C PRO A 135 -3.87 -21.48 -18.76
N LEU A 136 -2.63 -21.70 -19.21
CA LEU A 136 -2.03 -23.04 -19.30
C LEU A 136 -1.94 -23.76 -17.94
N ARG A 137 -1.96 -23.02 -16.82
CA ARG A 137 -1.94 -23.56 -15.46
C ARG A 137 -3.33 -23.80 -14.88
N ASP A 138 -4.36 -23.48 -15.62
CA ASP A 138 -5.72 -23.45 -15.09
C ASP A 138 -6.19 -24.81 -14.60
N LYS A 139 -5.85 -25.87 -15.34
CA LYS A 139 -6.23 -27.27 -15.06
C LYS A 139 -5.14 -28.06 -14.33
N ASP A 140 -4.02 -27.46 -13.96
CA ASP A 140 -2.95 -28.13 -13.21
C ASP A 140 -3.39 -28.31 -11.74
N PRO A 141 -3.51 -29.58 -11.25
CA PRO A 141 -4.02 -29.83 -9.90
C PRO A 141 -3.17 -29.22 -8.79
N ALA A 142 -1.84 -29.22 -8.93
CA ALA A 142 -0.94 -28.62 -7.95
C ALA A 142 -1.11 -27.10 -7.92
N HIS A 143 -1.29 -26.48 -9.08
CA HIS A 143 -1.53 -25.06 -9.19
C HIS A 143 -2.92 -24.66 -8.65
N GLN A 144 -3.96 -25.50 -8.89
CA GLN A 144 -5.29 -25.30 -8.29
C GLN A 144 -5.22 -25.33 -6.76
N TRP A 145 -4.56 -26.36 -6.21
CA TRP A 145 -4.35 -26.46 -4.77
C TRP A 145 -3.66 -25.19 -4.20
N LEU A 146 -2.63 -24.67 -4.87
CA LEU A 146 -1.95 -23.45 -4.45
C LEU A 146 -2.91 -22.24 -4.44
N ARG A 147 -3.69 -22.06 -5.51
CA ARG A 147 -4.68 -20.96 -5.60
C ARG A 147 -5.73 -21.05 -4.51
N ASP A 148 -6.25 -22.25 -4.24
CA ASP A 148 -7.24 -22.49 -3.20
C ASP A 148 -6.69 -22.15 -1.81
N LYS A 149 -5.43 -22.53 -1.53
CA LYS A 149 -4.75 -22.18 -0.27
C LYS A 149 -4.58 -20.68 -0.12
N ILE A 150 -4.10 -19.98 -1.15
CA ILE A 150 -3.97 -18.53 -1.15
C ILE A 150 -5.33 -17.87 -0.89
N THR A 151 -6.36 -18.30 -1.62
CA THR A 151 -7.73 -17.79 -1.46
C THR A 151 -8.27 -17.98 -0.04
N ALA A 152 -8.05 -19.18 0.53
CA ALA A 152 -8.50 -19.49 1.89
C ALA A 152 -7.80 -18.63 2.94
N ILE A 153 -6.50 -18.34 2.77
CA ILE A 153 -5.75 -17.44 3.65
C ILE A 153 -6.30 -16.01 3.53
N CYS A 154 -6.50 -15.53 2.32
CA CYS A 154 -6.96 -14.16 2.07
C CYS A 154 -8.39 -13.89 2.57
N ARG A 155 -9.25 -14.91 2.70
CA ARG A 155 -10.60 -14.76 3.27
C ARG A 155 -10.59 -14.51 4.79
N ASN A 156 -9.50 -14.82 5.46
CA ASN A 156 -9.36 -14.73 6.92
C ASN A 156 -8.49 -13.52 7.35
N ILE A 157 -8.15 -12.65 6.42
CA ILE A 157 -7.34 -11.47 6.68
C ILE A 157 -8.22 -10.26 6.95
#